data_8fed2affcbc7fcaf56187ce182e0ba58
#
_entry.id   8fed2affcbc7fcaf56187ce182e0ba58
#
_cell.length_a   1.000
_cell.length_b   1.000
_cell.length_c   1.000
_cell.angle_alpha   90.00
_cell.angle_beta   90.00
_cell.angle_gamma   90.00
#
_symmetry.space_group_name_H-M   'P 1'
#
loop_
_entity.id
_entity.type
_entity.pdbx_description
1 polymer ?
#
loop_
_entity_poly.entity_id
_entity_poly.type
_entity_poly.pdbx_seq_one_letter_code
_entity_poly.pdbx_strand_id
1 'polypeptide(L)'
;MKLRSAQMVLVLFYAEQLKAKVLSLVQGTDGFLARAGRVERVPKGTRNPVGKCLDALEADGALSADERAEIRRLIDYRNSVGHDIHELVADITMDRTVRRSLAFVGDSFVRYDYEAVERLQHFLKVLGERQRTHHYIGTISFDGLQFRTAERVFLKEIKLLRRKIAKQWQARQQQIDILNKEMRSVVIENEETDPRHPATRHDDGRLTKRGEEVCYRLFDQGLSLTAVAHLMGLKLASARIRQRRWMEIGGKQRPPVDFSKLPERKYYRRDDD
;
A
#
# COMPACT_ATOMS: atom_id res chain seq x y z
N MET A 1 2.95 9.57 -0.64
CA MET A 1 3.47 10.44 -1.70
C MET A 1 5.00 10.45 -1.74
N LYS A 2 5.73 11.08 -0.78
CA LYS A 2 7.20 11.24 -0.82
C LYS A 2 8.00 9.98 -1.19
N LEU A 3 7.65 8.82 -0.62
CA LEU A 3 8.32 7.55 -0.95
C LEU A 3 8.15 7.20 -2.43
N ARG A 4 6.93 7.25 -2.95
CA ARG A 4 6.67 6.94 -4.38
C ARG A 4 7.38 7.92 -5.30
N SER A 5 7.31 9.23 -5.02
CA SER A 5 8.02 10.22 -5.85
C SER A 5 9.52 9.95 -5.94
N ALA A 6 10.17 9.63 -4.80
CA ALA A 6 11.58 9.29 -4.79
C ALA A 6 11.88 7.99 -5.57
N GLN A 7 11.02 6.98 -5.45
CA GLN A 7 11.16 5.73 -6.21
C GLN A 7 10.92 5.94 -7.70
N MET A 8 9.92 6.74 -8.10
CA MET A 8 9.63 7.04 -9.51
C MET A 8 10.83 7.66 -10.23
N VAL A 9 11.52 8.61 -9.58
CA VAL A 9 12.77 9.18 -10.13
C VAL A 9 13.81 8.10 -10.37
N LEU A 10 13.99 7.17 -9.42
CA LEU A 10 14.95 6.08 -9.57
C LEU A 10 14.50 5.07 -10.64
N VAL A 11 13.20 4.77 -10.76
CA VAL A 11 12.67 3.90 -11.81
C VAL A 11 12.99 4.46 -13.18
N LEU A 12 12.71 5.75 -13.40
CA LEU A 12 13.03 6.42 -14.67
C LEU A 12 14.52 6.31 -15.00
N PHE A 13 15.37 6.59 -14.03
CA PHE A 13 16.80 6.57 -14.21
C PHE A 13 17.36 5.16 -14.47
N TYR A 14 17.04 4.19 -13.62
CA TYR A 14 17.57 2.83 -13.76
C TYR A 14 17.02 2.11 -15.00
N ALA A 15 15.79 2.39 -15.41
CA ALA A 15 15.24 1.80 -16.63
C ALA A 15 15.96 2.35 -17.87
N GLU A 16 16.31 3.65 -17.92
CA GLU A 16 17.12 4.20 -18.99
C GLU A 16 18.54 3.62 -18.99
N GLN A 17 19.16 3.44 -17.81
CA GLN A 17 20.44 2.73 -17.72
C GLN A 17 20.33 1.28 -18.19
N LEU A 18 19.26 0.57 -17.84
CA LEU A 18 19.03 -0.81 -18.26
C LEU A 18 18.89 -0.91 -19.77
N LYS A 19 18.12 -0.01 -20.40
CA LYS A 19 18.02 0.09 -21.87
C LYS A 19 19.38 0.34 -22.51
N ALA A 20 20.11 1.35 -22.01
CA ALA A 20 21.42 1.69 -22.52
C ALA A 20 22.40 0.51 -22.37
N LYS A 21 22.33 -0.23 -21.26
CA LYS A 21 23.17 -1.41 -21.03
C LYS A 21 22.85 -2.54 -22.00
N VAL A 22 21.57 -2.87 -22.21
CA VAL A 22 21.11 -3.88 -23.17
C VAL A 22 21.60 -3.54 -24.60
N LEU A 23 21.41 -2.29 -25.04
CA LEU A 23 21.89 -1.83 -26.34
C LEU A 23 23.41 -1.90 -26.47
N SER A 24 24.12 -1.41 -25.44
CA SER A 24 25.58 -1.39 -25.42
C SER A 24 26.20 -2.79 -25.52
N LEU A 25 25.62 -3.81 -24.85
CA LEU A 25 26.13 -5.17 -24.88
C LEU A 25 26.08 -5.74 -26.29
N VAL A 26 24.93 -5.67 -26.96
CA VAL A 26 24.74 -6.27 -28.28
C VAL A 26 25.38 -5.42 -29.37
N GLN A 27 25.01 -4.14 -29.48
CA GLN A 27 25.51 -3.25 -30.53
C GLN A 27 27.03 -2.98 -30.39
N GLY A 28 27.55 -2.91 -29.17
CA GLY A 28 28.99 -2.76 -28.91
C GLY A 28 29.76 -4.00 -29.39
N THR A 29 29.25 -5.19 -29.11
CA THR A 29 29.83 -6.46 -29.58
C THR A 29 29.72 -6.61 -31.08
N ASP A 30 28.53 -6.34 -31.65
CA ASP A 30 28.29 -6.42 -33.10
C ASP A 30 29.21 -5.43 -33.86
N GLY A 31 29.32 -4.19 -33.42
CA GLY A 31 30.19 -3.19 -34.05
C GLY A 31 31.68 -3.53 -33.94
N PHE A 32 32.12 -4.25 -32.90
CA PHE A 32 33.47 -4.78 -32.83
C PHE A 32 33.66 -5.94 -33.83
N LEU A 33 32.73 -6.88 -33.88
CA LEU A 33 32.77 -8.03 -34.76
C LEU A 33 32.60 -7.68 -36.24
N ALA A 34 31.87 -6.61 -36.55
CA ALA A 34 31.71 -6.08 -37.90
C ALA A 34 33.05 -5.64 -38.50
N ARG A 35 33.99 -5.15 -37.68
CA ARG A 35 35.37 -4.87 -38.12
C ARG A 35 36.12 -6.13 -38.57
N ALA A 36 35.69 -7.30 -38.10
CA ALA A 36 36.22 -8.61 -38.51
C ALA A 36 35.35 -9.27 -39.60
N GLY A 37 34.47 -8.51 -40.28
CA GLY A 37 33.66 -8.96 -41.40
C GLY A 37 32.38 -9.67 -41.01
N ARG A 38 31.95 -9.66 -39.75
CA ARG A 38 30.66 -10.24 -39.34
C ARG A 38 29.52 -9.27 -39.52
N VAL A 39 28.32 -9.77 -39.85
CA VAL A 39 27.11 -8.95 -40.02
C VAL A 39 26.59 -8.58 -38.64
N GLU A 40 26.24 -7.30 -38.47
CA GLU A 40 25.59 -6.80 -37.25
C GLU A 40 24.18 -7.39 -37.09
N ARG A 41 23.86 -7.97 -35.94
CA ARG A 41 22.53 -8.52 -35.61
C ARG A 41 21.49 -7.42 -35.42
N VAL A 42 21.92 -6.30 -34.80
CA VAL A 42 21.06 -5.16 -34.51
C VAL A 42 21.74 -3.85 -34.97
N PRO A 43 21.69 -3.56 -36.28
CA PRO A 43 22.27 -2.33 -36.83
C PRO A 43 21.65 -1.05 -36.25
N LYS A 44 22.38 0.06 -36.30
CA LYS A 44 21.84 1.36 -35.94
C LYS A 44 20.65 1.71 -36.83
N GLY A 45 19.58 2.27 -36.26
CA GLY A 45 18.33 2.58 -36.97
C GLY A 45 17.32 1.45 -37.05
N THR A 46 17.62 0.29 -36.47
CA THR A 46 16.69 -0.83 -36.35
C THR A 46 15.41 -0.41 -35.59
N ARG A 47 14.23 -0.78 -36.14
CA ARG A 47 12.94 -0.60 -35.41
C ARG A 47 12.91 -1.52 -34.18
N ASN A 48 12.53 -0.97 -33.02
CA ASN A 48 12.53 -1.64 -31.71
C ASN A 48 13.90 -2.28 -31.34
N PRO A 49 14.96 -1.47 -31.25
CA PRO A 49 16.32 -2.01 -31.06
C PRO A 49 16.48 -2.70 -29.72
N VAL A 50 15.81 -2.24 -28.66
CA VAL A 50 15.87 -2.85 -27.32
C VAL A 50 15.28 -4.26 -27.33
N GLY A 51 14.12 -4.47 -27.97
CA GLY A 51 13.50 -5.80 -28.09
C GLY A 51 14.41 -6.76 -28.80
N LYS A 52 14.97 -6.36 -29.96
CA LYS A 52 15.90 -7.22 -30.73
C LYS A 52 17.21 -7.51 -30.00
N CYS A 53 17.72 -6.56 -29.21
CA CYS A 53 18.89 -6.82 -28.37
C CYS A 53 18.57 -7.80 -27.24
N LEU A 54 17.38 -7.74 -26.64
CA LEU A 54 16.95 -8.72 -25.64
C LEU A 54 16.78 -10.10 -26.25
N ASP A 55 16.23 -10.21 -27.48
CA ASP A 55 16.10 -11.47 -28.20
C ASP A 55 17.50 -12.07 -28.53
N ALA A 56 18.46 -11.22 -28.91
CA ALA A 56 19.84 -11.64 -29.13
C ALA A 56 20.54 -12.13 -27.86
N LEU A 57 20.34 -11.47 -26.73
CA LEU A 57 20.88 -11.89 -25.42
C LEU A 57 20.30 -13.22 -24.95
N GLU A 58 19.02 -13.46 -25.22
CA GLU A 58 18.38 -14.76 -24.95
C GLU A 58 18.93 -15.86 -25.87
N ALA A 59 19.04 -15.58 -27.16
CA ALA A 59 19.60 -16.53 -28.13
C ALA A 59 21.04 -16.91 -27.82
N ASP A 60 21.84 -16.01 -27.30
CA ASP A 60 23.21 -16.24 -26.83
C ASP A 60 23.27 -16.98 -25.47
N GLY A 61 22.12 -17.26 -24.83
CA GLY A 61 22.03 -17.84 -23.50
C GLY A 61 22.48 -16.91 -22.36
N ALA A 62 22.62 -15.63 -22.64
CA ALA A 62 22.99 -14.63 -21.65
C ALA A 62 21.81 -14.23 -20.76
N LEU A 63 20.58 -14.38 -21.25
CA LEU A 63 19.34 -14.21 -20.50
C LEU A 63 18.45 -15.42 -20.69
N SER A 64 17.69 -15.79 -19.64
CA SER A 64 16.57 -16.69 -19.78
C SER A 64 15.35 -15.98 -20.39
N ALA A 65 14.37 -16.75 -20.88
CA ALA A 65 13.11 -16.20 -21.38
C ALA A 65 12.37 -15.37 -20.32
N ASP A 66 12.40 -15.83 -19.05
CA ASP A 66 11.77 -15.13 -17.93
C ASP A 66 12.48 -13.81 -17.60
N GLU A 67 13.82 -13.82 -17.58
CA GLU A 67 14.64 -12.62 -17.37
C GLU A 67 14.40 -11.58 -18.46
N ARG A 68 14.34 -12.03 -19.74
CA ARG A 68 14.01 -11.18 -20.87
C ARG A 68 12.62 -10.55 -20.73
N ALA A 69 11.60 -11.35 -20.40
CA ALA A 69 10.24 -10.88 -20.22
C ALA A 69 10.12 -9.87 -19.07
N GLU A 70 10.85 -10.11 -17.97
CA GLU A 70 10.85 -9.21 -16.83
C GLU A 70 11.57 -7.89 -17.12
N ILE A 71 12.71 -7.91 -17.78
CA ILE A 71 13.41 -6.69 -18.22
C ILE A 71 12.48 -5.85 -19.12
N ARG A 72 11.76 -6.49 -20.05
CA ARG A 72 10.81 -5.80 -20.91
C ARG A 72 9.68 -5.16 -20.10
N ARG A 73 9.07 -5.90 -19.18
CA ARG A 73 8.03 -5.34 -18.27
C ARG A 73 8.51 -4.13 -17.48
N LEU A 74 9.74 -4.15 -16.98
CA LEU A 74 10.33 -3.04 -16.23
C LEU A 74 10.56 -1.80 -17.12
N ILE A 75 10.98 -2.01 -18.39
CA ILE A 75 11.13 -0.93 -19.34
C ILE A 75 9.76 -0.33 -19.73
N ASP A 76 8.74 -1.17 -19.91
CA ASP A 76 7.37 -0.73 -20.19
C ASP A 76 6.76 -0.01 -18.98
N TYR A 77 7.00 -0.51 -17.75
CA TYR A 77 6.58 0.16 -16.52
C TYR A 77 7.18 1.57 -16.36
N ARG A 78 8.43 1.76 -16.80
CA ARG A 78 9.02 3.11 -16.86
C ARG A 78 8.19 4.07 -17.73
N ASN A 79 7.64 3.58 -18.83
CA ASN A 79 6.81 4.42 -19.70
C ASN A 79 5.52 4.85 -18.97
N SER A 80 4.86 3.92 -18.25
CA SER A 80 3.72 4.24 -17.40
C SER A 80 4.08 5.25 -16.30
N VAL A 81 5.24 5.10 -15.66
CA VAL A 81 5.73 6.09 -14.66
C VAL A 81 5.92 7.47 -15.28
N GLY A 82 6.37 7.55 -16.55
CA GLY A 82 6.61 8.82 -17.23
C GLY A 82 5.36 9.49 -17.79
N HIS A 83 4.35 8.72 -18.21
CA HIS A 83 3.17 9.21 -18.92
C HIS A 83 1.89 9.17 -18.08
N ASP A 84 1.74 8.16 -17.21
CA ASP A 84 0.49 7.87 -16.49
C ASP A 84 0.66 8.10 -14.97
N ILE A 85 1.45 9.11 -14.59
CA ILE A 85 1.77 9.42 -13.19
C ILE A 85 0.51 9.62 -12.33
N HIS A 86 -0.56 10.14 -12.90
CA HIS A 86 -1.84 10.34 -12.24
C HIS A 86 -2.49 9.02 -11.83
N GLU A 87 -2.36 7.96 -12.62
CA GLU A 87 -2.87 6.62 -12.28
C GLU A 87 -2.07 5.97 -11.14
N LEU A 88 -0.75 6.17 -11.16
CA LEU A 88 0.15 5.62 -10.14
C LEU A 88 0.00 6.27 -8.74
N VAL A 89 -0.69 7.40 -8.65
CA VAL A 89 -0.96 8.10 -7.38
C VAL A 89 -2.46 8.13 -7.04
N ALA A 90 -3.32 7.67 -7.92
CA ALA A 90 -4.77 7.74 -7.77
C ALA A 90 -5.27 7.07 -6.48
N ASP A 91 -4.74 5.90 -6.13
CA ASP A 91 -5.10 5.15 -4.93
C ASP A 91 -4.74 5.86 -3.61
N ILE A 92 -3.79 6.81 -3.64
CA ILE A 92 -3.41 7.62 -2.46
C ILE A 92 -4.33 8.82 -2.28
N THR A 93 -4.78 9.40 -3.40
CA THR A 93 -5.54 10.66 -3.42
C THR A 93 -7.05 10.45 -3.42
N MET A 94 -7.50 9.22 -3.66
CA MET A 94 -8.92 8.90 -3.72
C MET A 94 -9.63 9.08 -2.39
N ASP A 95 -10.65 9.95 -2.39
CA ASP A 95 -11.62 10.03 -1.31
C ASP A 95 -12.38 8.68 -1.19
N ARG A 96 -12.86 8.40 0.03
CA ARG A 96 -13.60 7.17 0.35
C ARG A 96 -14.80 6.93 -0.57
N THR A 97 -15.45 8.01 -1.03
CA THR A 97 -16.59 7.97 -1.95
C THR A 97 -16.18 7.50 -3.33
N VAL A 98 -15.10 8.08 -3.87
CA VAL A 98 -14.54 7.71 -5.19
C VAL A 98 -14.04 6.26 -5.18
N ARG A 99 -13.37 5.83 -4.08
CA ARG A 99 -12.91 4.44 -3.92
C ARG A 99 -14.07 3.44 -3.95
N ARG A 100 -15.24 3.78 -3.35
CA ARG A 100 -16.43 2.93 -3.40
C ARG A 100 -17.02 2.85 -4.81
N SER A 101 -17.10 3.97 -5.53
CA SER A 101 -17.60 4.00 -6.90
C SER A 101 -16.73 3.20 -7.87
N LEU A 102 -15.40 3.22 -7.66
CA LEU A 102 -14.43 2.51 -8.50
C LEU A 102 -14.34 1.01 -8.20
N ALA A 103 -14.80 0.55 -7.04
CA ALA A 103 -14.94 -0.87 -6.76
C ALA A 103 -15.91 -1.58 -7.72
N PHE A 104 -16.79 -0.82 -8.40
CA PHE A 104 -17.68 -1.32 -9.45
C PHE A 104 -17.06 -1.35 -10.86
N VAL A 105 -15.94 -0.66 -11.08
CA VAL A 105 -15.33 -0.51 -12.43
C VAL A 105 -14.28 -1.60 -12.71
N GLY A 106 -13.99 -2.46 -11.74
CA GLY A 106 -13.01 -3.54 -11.88
C GLY A 106 -11.56 -3.10 -11.63
N ASP A 107 -10.66 -4.08 -11.54
CA ASP A 107 -9.25 -3.96 -11.11
C ASP A 107 -8.32 -3.34 -12.20
N SER A 108 -8.79 -2.40 -13.02
CA SER A 108 -8.01 -1.80 -14.12
C SER A 108 -7.02 -0.71 -13.71
N PHE A 109 -6.81 -0.48 -12.42
CA PHE A 109 -5.79 0.47 -11.97
C PHE A 109 -4.40 -0.15 -12.03
N VAL A 110 -3.49 0.53 -12.70
CA VAL A 110 -2.06 0.23 -12.65
C VAL A 110 -1.61 0.36 -11.20
N ARG A 111 -1.35 -0.78 -10.55
CA ARG A 111 -0.85 -0.78 -9.17
C ARG A 111 0.58 -0.29 -9.16
N TYR A 112 0.87 0.64 -8.25
CA TYR A 112 2.24 1.10 -8.06
C TYR A 112 3.15 -0.03 -7.59
N ASP A 113 4.23 -0.24 -8.33
CA ASP A 113 5.22 -1.28 -8.02
C ASP A 113 6.32 -0.75 -7.09
N TYR A 114 6.24 -1.11 -5.83
CA TYR A 114 7.21 -0.71 -4.80
C TYR A 114 8.56 -1.42 -4.91
N GLU A 115 8.65 -2.50 -5.69
CA GLU A 115 9.86 -3.33 -5.85
C GLU A 115 10.59 -3.05 -7.17
N ALA A 116 10.01 -2.21 -8.05
CA ALA A 116 10.58 -1.94 -9.37
C ALA A 116 12.03 -1.43 -9.30
N VAL A 117 12.36 -0.59 -8.31
CA VAL A 117 13.71 -0.05 -8.11
C VAL A 117 14.72 -1.18 -7.86
N GLU A 118 14.40 -2.07 -6.94
CA GLU A 118 15.25 -3.21 -6.55
C GLU A 118 15.44 -4.18 -7.71
N ARG A 119 14.36 -4.46 -8.46
CA ARG A 119 14.45 -5.34 -9.64
C ARG A 119 15.26 -4.73 -10.77
N LEU A 120 15.13 -3.42 -11.02
CA LEU A 120 15.96 -2.71 -12.00
C LEU A 120 17.44 -2.75 -11.63
N GLN A 121 17.78 -2.51 -10.35
CA GLN A 121 19.15 -2.63 -9.86
C GLN A 121 19.69 -4.05 -9.99
N HIS A 122 18.86 -5.06 -9.69
CA HIS A 122 19.20 -6.46 -9.85
C HIS A 122 19.62 -6.78 -11.30
N PHE A 123 18.79 -6.38 -12.29
CA PHE A 123 19.10 -6.67 -13.69
C PHE A 123 20.30 -5.89 -14.22
N LEU A 124 20.54 -4.67 -13.75
CA LEU A 124 21.77 -3.95 -14.06
C LEU A 124 23.01 -4.71 -13.59
N LYS A 125 22.95 -5.34 -12.41
CA LYS A 125 24.02 -6.19 -11.88
C LYS A 125 24.15 -7.47 -12.68
N VAL A 126 23.05 -8.18 -12.94
CA VAL A 126 23.03 -9.41 -13.75
C VAL A 126 23.65 -9.16 -15.12
N LEU A 127 23.23 -8.10 -15.84
CA LEU A 127 23.81 -7.77 -17.15
C LEU A 127 25.30 -7.39 -17.05
N GLY A 128 25.74 -6.79 -15.94
CA GLY A 128 27.14 -6.54 -15.67
C GLY A 128 27.98 -7.82 -15.50
N GLU A 129 27.40 -8.83 -14.85
CA GLU A 129 28.01 -10.17 -14.68
C GLU A 129 28.01 -10.94 -16.00
N ARG A 130 26.88 -10.94 -16.74
CA ARG A 130 26.76 -11.59 -18.06
C ARG A 130 27.68 -10.97 -19.10
N GLN A 131 27.92 -9.66 -19.05
CA GLN A 131 28.92 -9.01 -19.90
C GLN A 131 30.27 -9.69 -19.79
N ARG A 132 30.71 -10.03 -18.57
CA ARG A 132 32.02 -10.67 -18.32
C ARG A 132 32.01 -12.13 -18.72
N THR A 133 30.95 -12.87 -18.33
CA THR A 133 30.88 -14.32 -18.58
C THR A 133 30.66 -14.70 -20.04
N HIS A 134 29.96 -13.85 -20.80
CA HIS A 134 29.69 -14.07 -22.23
C HIS A 134 30.58 -13.21 -23.14
N HIS A 135 31.61 -12.53 -22.57
CA HIS A 135 32.59 -11.73 -23.31
C HIS A 135 31.98 -10.62 -24.20
N TYR A 136 30.87 -10.00 -23.75
CA TYR A 136 30.29 -8.86 -24.46
C TYR A 136 31.18 -7.62 -24.31
N ILE A 137 31.30 -6.89 -25.42
CA ILE A 137 32.00 -5.61 -25.48
C ILE A 137 30.98 -4.50 -25.27
N GLY A 138 30.95 -3.93 -24.06
CA GLY A 138 30.08 -2.82 -23.74
C GLY A 138 30.82 -1.48 -23.84
N THR A 139 30.09 -0.43 -24.22
CA THR A 139 30.58 0.94 -24.16
C THR A 139 30.49 1.49 -22.73
N ILE A 140 31.48 2.26 -22.28
CA ILE A 140 31.43 2.96 -21.00
C ILE A 140 30.59 4.23 -21.19
N SER A 141 29.47 4.35 -20.46
CA SER A 141 28.71 5.60 -20.39
C SER A 141 29.08 6.34 -19.11
N PHE A 142 29.38 7.62 -19.25
CA PHE A 142 29.67 8.53 -18.12
C PHE A 142 28.39 9.09 -17.48
N ASP A 143 27.23 8.95 -18.09
CA ASP A 143 25.95 9.47 -17.61
C ASP A 143 25.60 8.92 -16.23
N GLY A 144 25.96 7.66 -15.96
CA GLY A 144 25.79 7.03 -14.65
C GLY A 144 26.61 7.66 -13.53
N LEU A 145 27.75 8.31 -13.84
CA LEU A 145 28.59 8.96 -12.84
C LEU A 145 27.98 10.26 -12.32
N GLN A 146 27.35 11.04 -13.18
CA GLN A 146 26.70 12.31 -12.81
C GLN A 146 25.53 12.08 -11.85
N PHE A 147 24.82 10.99 -12.03
CA PHE A 147 23.64 10.67 -11.17
C PHE A 147 24.02 10.02 -9.82
N ARG A 148 25.22 9.48 -9.65
CA ARG A 148 25.61 8.74 -8.43
C ARG A 148 25.39 9.49 -7.11
N THR A 149 25.61 10.80 -7.10
CA THR A 149 25.38 11.61 -5.90
C THR A 149 23.89 11.73 -5.60
N ALA A 150 23.08 12.04 -6.61
CA ALA A 150 21.61 12.09 -6.48
C ALA A 150 21.04 10.73 -6.11
N GLU A 151 21.51 9.65 -6.74
CA GLU A 151 21.15 8.27 -6.42
C GLU A 151 21.34 7.94 -4.93
N ARG A 152 22.50 8.26 -4.36
CA ARG A 152 22.76 8.05 -2.93
C ARG A 152 21.79 8.81 -2.04
N VAL A 153 21.45 10.05 -2.41
CA VAL A 153 20.49 10.86 -1.67
C VAL A 153 19.10 10.22 -1.73
N PHE A 154 18.62 9.83 -2.93
CA PHE A 154 17.32 9.19 -3.08
C PHE A 154 17.24 7.86 -2.34
N LEU A 155 18.26 7.00 -2.45
CA LEU A 155 18.31 5.71 -1.74
C LEU A 155 18.31 5.89 -0.22
N LYS A 156 19.06 6.88 0.30
CA LYS A 156 19.05 7.22 1.72
C LYS A 156 17.65 7.68 2.18
N GLU A 157 17.02 8.56 1.42
CA GLU A 157 15.68 9.07 1.72
C GLU A 157 14.64 7.95 1.70
N ILE A 158 14.66 7.10 0.69
CA ILE A 158 13.77 5.91 0.59
C ILE A 158 13.92 5.02 1.82
N LYS A 159 15.17 4.75 2.25
CA LYS A 159 15.44 3.93 3.44
C LYS A 159 14.89 4.57 4.72
N LEU A 160 15.03 5.89 4.87
CA LEU A 160 14.48 6.62 6.02
C LEU A 160 12.94 6.60 6.01
N LEU A 161 12.32 6.85 4.86
CA LEU A 161 10.87 6.83 4.70
C LEU A 161 10.28 5.43 4.97
N ARG A 162 10.89 4.37 4.45
CA ARG A 162 10.49 2.97 4.73
C ARG A 162 10.56 2.66 6.23
N ARG A 163 11.63 3.05 6.92
CA ARG A 163 11.75 2.88 8.37
C ARG A 163 10.66 3.63 9.14
N LYS A 164 10.37 4.87 8.74
CA LYS A 164 9.31 5.68 9.35
C LYS A 164 7.93 5.02 9.17
N ILE A 165 7.62 4.55 7.96
CA ILE A 165 6.37 3.86 7.65
C ILE A 165 6.25 2.56 8.48
N ALA A 166 7.30 1.75 8.53
CA ALA A 166 7.32 0.52 9.32
C ALA A 166 7.08 0.79 10.82
N LYS A 167 7.73 1.81 11.38
CA LYS A 167 7.52 2.22 12.79
C LYS A 167 6.07 2.66 13.05
N GLN A 168 5.50 3.45 12.15
CA GLN A 168 4.10 3.89 12.27
C GLN A 168 3.12 2.71 12.15
N TRP A 169 3.40 1.77 11.25
CA TRP A 169 2.61 0.56 11.09
C TRP A 169 2.64 -0.31 12.35
N GLN A 170 3.82 -0.56 12.90
CA GLN A 170 3.98 -1.32 14.14
C GLN A 170 3.24 -0.66 15.32
N ALA A 171 3.38 0.66 15.49
CA ALA A 171 2.68 1.38 16.54
C ALA A 171 1.15 1.28 16.38
N ARG A 172 0.64 1.37 15.15
CA ARG A 172 -0.79 1.20 14.87
C ARG A 172 -1.26 -0.23 15.14
N GLN A 173 -0.46 -1.23 14.77
CA GLN A 173 -0.78 -2.63 15.04
C GLN A 173 -0.87 -2.90 16.54
N GLN A 174 0.10 -2.40 17.32
CA GLN A 174 0.06 -2.49 18.77
C GLN A 174 -1.20 -1.86 19.39
N GLN A 175 -1.63 -0.70 18.86
CA GLN A 175 -2.88 -0.08 19.31
C GLN A 175 -4.12 -0.94 19.00
N ILE A 176 -4.14 -1.57 17.82
CA ILE A 176 -5.22 -2.49 17.43
C ILE A 176 -5.22 -3.72 18.33
N ASP A 177 -4.06 -4.29 18.64
CA ASP A 177 -3.93 -5.48 19.48
C ASP A 177 -4.37 -5.19 20.92
N ILE A 178 -4.00 -4.03 21.46
CA ILE A 178 -4.47 -3.56 22.77
C ILE A 178 -5.99 -3.43 22.78
N LEU A 179 -6.56 -2.79 21.77
CA LEU A 179 -8.00 -2.61 21.64
C LEU A 179 -8.74 -3.96 21.50
N ASN A 180 -8.22 -4.87 20.70
CA ASN A 180 -8.79 -6.21 20.56
C ASN A 180 -8.75 -7.01 21.85
N LYS A 181 -7.65 -6.91 22.63
CA LYS A 181 -7.54 -7.53 23.95
C LYS A 181 -8.57 -6.95 24.91
N GLU A 182 -8.70 -5.64 24.92
CA GLU A 182 -9.67 -4.94 25.75
C GLU A 182 -11.12 -5.37 25.41
N MET A 183 -11.48 -5.42 24.12
CA MET A 183 -12.81 -5.86 23.70
C MET A 183 -13.11 -7.33 24.05
N ARG A 184 -12.09 -8.20 24.03
CA ARG A 184 -12.23 -9.60 24.43
C ARG A 184 -12.37 -9.80 25.93
N SER A 185 -11.92 -8.85 26.75
CA SER A 185 -12.02 -8.91 28.21
C SER A 185 -13.38 -8.46 28.74
N VAL A 186 -14.30 -8.06 27.88
CA VAL A 186 -15.65 -7.63 28.27
C VAL A 186 -16.43 -8.81 28.86
N VAL A 187 -16.96 -8.60 30.07
CA VAL A 187 -17.85 -9.54 30.72
C VAL A 187 -19.29 -9.14 30.41
N ILE A 188 -20.00 -10.01 29.69
CA ILE A 188 -21.45 -9.91 29.45
C ILE A 188 -22.13 -10.79 30.49
N GLU A 189 -22.75 -10.18 31.48
CA GLU A 189 -23.37 -10.91 32.60
C GLU A 189 -24.65 -11.64 32.20
N ASN A 190 -25.40 -11.04 31.29
CA ASN A 190 -26.64 -11.59 30.75
C ASN A 190 -26.94 -10.99 29.39
N GLU A 191 -27.95 -11.53 28.69
CA GLU A 191 -28.38 -11.07 27.37
C GLU A 191 -28.78 -9.59 27.35
N GLU A 192 -29.34 -9.09 28.47
CA GLU A 192 -29.77 -7.70 28.62
C GLU A 192 -28.60 -6.70 28.65
N THR A 193 -27.39 -7.13 29.06
CA THR A 193 -26.17 -6.34 29.10
C THR A 193 -25.35 -6.42 27.81
N ASP A 194 -25.78 -7.21 26.85
CA ASP A 194 -25.08 -7.32 25.56
C ASP A 194 -25.15 -5.97 24.80
N PRO A 195 -23.99 -5.38 24.45
CA PRO A 195 -23.94 -4.17 23.63
C PRO A 195 -24.68 -4.26 22.30
N ARG A 196 -24.84 -5.48 21.77
CA ARG A 196 -25.51 -5.75 20.49
C ARG A 196 -27.00 -6.03 20.63
N HIS A 197 -27.52 -6.08 21.84
CA HIS A 197 -28.94 -6.35 22.06
C HIS A 197 -29.81 -5.30 21.34
N PRO A 198 -30.87 -5.71 20.58
CA PRO A 198 -31.69 -4.79 19.79
C PRO A 198 -32.31 -3.65 20.59
N ALA A 199 -32.69 -3.88 21.85
CA ALA A 199 -33.27 -2.88 22.73
C ALA A 199 -32.29 -1.78 23.19
N THR A 200 -31.00 -1.86 22.84
CA THR A 200 -30.02 -0.79 23.11
C THR A 200 -30.17 0.40 22.19
N ARG A 201 -30.92 0.27 21.09
CA ARG A 201 -31.12 1.34 20.10
C ARG A 201 -32.57 1.52 19.72
N HIS A 202 -32.92 2.76 19.38
CA HIS A 202 -34.13 3.08 18.65
C HIS A 202 -33.96 2.82 17.16
N ASP A 203 -35.05 2.80 16.40
CA ASP A 203 -35.02 2.56 14.95
C ASP A 203 -34.25 3.64 14.17
N ASP A 204 -34.18 4.86 14.71
CA ASP A 204 -33.36 5.97 14.19
C ASP A 204 -31.85 5.83 14.51
N GLY A 205 -31.45 4.75 15.19
CA GLY A 205 -30.06 4.50 15.57
C GLY A 205 -29.59 5.19 16.85
N ARG A 206 -30.43 5.99 17.52
CA ARG A 206 -30.10 6.59 18.82
C ARG A 206 -30.11 5.55 19.92
N LEU A 207 -29.29 5.75 20.96
CA LEU A 207 -29.31 4.88 22.13
C LEU A 207 -30.62 5.06 22.93
N THR A 208 -31.20 3.94 23.33
CA THR A 208 -32.26 3.92 24.34
C THR A 208 -31.66 4.16 25.74
N LYS A 209 -32.52 4.29 26.76
CA LYS A 209 -32.05 4.35 28.16
C LYS A 209 -31.30 3.09 28.56
N ARG A 210 -31.69 1.90 28.06
CA ARG A 210 -30.96 0.65 28.20
C ARG A 210 -29.58 0.77 27.53
N GLY A 211 -29.51 1.23 26.30
CA GLY A 211 -28.24 1.42 25.59
C GLY A 211 -27.31 2.42 26.27
N GLU A 212 -27.83 3.48 26.90
CA GLU A 212 -27.03 4.40 27.72
C GLU A 212 -26.44 3.66 28.94
N GLU A 213 -27.23 2.86 29.63
CA GLU A 213 -26.78 2.10 30.80
C GLU A 213 -25.78 1.02 30.43
N VAL A 214 -25.99 0.28 29.33
CA VAL A 214 -24.99 -0.67 28.81
C VAL A 214 -23.66 0.03 28.51
N CYS A 215 -23.72 1.22 27.88
CA CYS A 215 -22.53 2.03 27.63
C CYS A 215 -21.81 2.41 28.93
N TYR A 216 -22.54 2.75 29.98
CA TYR A 216 -21.97 3.10 31.28
C TYR A 216 -21.34 1.89 31.98
N ARG A 217 -21.98 0.69 31.93
CA ARG A 217 -21.41 -0.55 32.47
C ARG A 217 -20.12 -0.95 31.79
N LEU A 218 -19.99 -0.70 30.47
CA LEU A 218 -18.72 -0.90 29.78
C LEU A 218 -17.62 0.04 30.29
N PHE A 219 -17.96 1.30 30.61
CA PHE A 219 -17.00 2.20 31.28
C PHE A 219 -16.70 1.78 32.72
N ASP A 220 -17.68 1.23 33.44
CA ASP A 220 -17.48 0.67 34.82
C ASP A 220 -16.46 -0.48 34.80
N GLN A 221 -16.46 -1.31 33.74
CA GLN A 221 -15.46 -2.35 33.51
C GLN A 221 -14.07 -1.78 33.14
N GLY A 222 -13.95 -0.48 32.95
CA GLY A 222 -12.69 0.20 32.65
C GLY A 222 -12.32 0.22 31.17
N LEU A 223 -13.26 -0.06 30.28
CA LEU A 223 -12.99 -0.04 28.85
C LEU A 223 -12.69 1.38 28.36
N SER A 224 -11.78 1.47 27.39
CA SER A 224 -11.45 2.72 26.75
C SER A 224 -12.62 3.27 25.93
N LEU A 225 -12.61 4.58 25.70
CA LEU A 225 -13.58 5.26 24.86
C LEU A 225 -13.71 4.61 23.46
N THR A 226 -12.60 4.16 22.90
CA THR A 226 -12.56 3.54 21.57
C THR A 226 -13.19 2.15 21.59
N ALA A 227 -12.94 1.35 22.61
CA ALA A 227 -13.54 0.03 22.78
C ALA A 227 -15.06 0.15 22.95
N VAL A 228 -15.52 1.05 23.83
CA VAL A 228 -16.96 1.29 24.04
C VAL A 228 -17.62 1.79 22.77
N ALA A 229 -16.99 2.73 22.05
CA ALA A 229 -17.52 3.20 20.76
C ALA A 229 -17.67 2.07 19.75
N HIS A 230 -16.69 1.17 19.67
CA HIS A 230 -16.70 0.02 18.75
C HIS A 230 -17.77 -1.00 19.14
N LEU A 231 -17.79 -1.43 20.39
CA LEU A 231 -18.76 -2.41 20.92
C LEU A 231 -20.20 -1.93 20.76
N MET A 232 -20.45 -0.68 21.10
CA MET A 232 -21.75 -0.04 20.98
C MET A 232 -22.07 0.46 19.56
N GLY A 233 -21.15 0.32 18.56
CA GLY A 233 -21.32 0.84 17.20
C GLY A 233 -21.56 2.35 17.17
N LEU A 234 -20.96 3.14 18.06
CA LEU A 234 -21.11 4.58 18.16
C LEU A 234 -19.98 5.31 17.41
N LYS A 235 -20.26 6.55 16.99
CA LYS A 235 -19.18 7.49 16.64
C LYS A 235 -18.41 7.87 17.90
N LEU A 236 -17.08 8.03 17.80
CA LEU A 236 -16.23 8.46 18.94
C LEU A 236 -16.75 9.71 19.66
N ALA A 237 -17.28 10.69 18.90
CA ALA A 237 -17.87 11.90 19.47
C ALA A 237 -19.06 11.58 20.37
N SER A 238 -19.94 10.66 19.94
CA SER A 238 -21.10 10.22 20.72
C SER A 238 -20.68 9.46 21.98
N ALA A 239 -19.73 8.55 21.85
CA ALA A 239 -19.18 7.83 23.01
C ALA A 239 -18.52 8.78 24.02
N ARG A 240 -17.82 9.84 23.55
CA ARG A 240 -17.22 10.86 24.43
C ARG A 240 -18.28 11.63 25.22
N ILE A 241 -19.41 11.96 24.61
CA ILE A 241 -20.53 12.60 25.30
C ILE A 241 -21.05 11.66 26.41
N ARG A 242 -21.20 10.35 26.13
CA ARG A 242 -21.64 9.37 27.11
C ARG A 242 -20.65 9.20 28.26
N GLN A 243 -19.36 9.15 27.96
CA GLN A 243 -18.30 9.07 28.97
C GLN A 243 -18.32 10.28 29.90
N ARG A 244 -18.51 11.49 29.37
CA ARG A 244 -18.65 12.71 30.17
C ARG A 244 -19.84 12.62 31.12
N ARG A 245 -21.02 12.24 30.59
CA ARG A 245 -22.23 12.05 31.40
C ARG A 245 -22.05 10.98 32.48
N TRP A 246 -21.39 9.87 32.11
CA TRP A 246 -21.05 8.82 33.08
C TRP A 246 -20.19 9.36 34.21
N MET A 247 -19.20 10.19 33.96
CA MET A 247 -18.39 10.85 34.99
C MET A 247 -19.22 11.80 35.84
N GLU A 248 -20.11 12.61 35.23
CA GLU A 248 -20.99 13.58 35.92
C GLU A 248 -21.96 12.89 36.91
N ILE A 249 -22.41 11.68 36.63
CA ILE A 249 -23.33 10.90 37.51
C ILE A 249 -22.59 10.04 38.52
N GLY A 250 -21.26 10.20 38.70
CA GLY A 250 -20.47 9.49 39.71
C GLY A 250 -19.55 8.38 39.18
N GLY A 251 -19.48 8.17 37.88
CA GLY A 251 -18.58 7.19 37.24
C GLY A 251 -18.81 5.79 37.78
N LYS A 252 -17.76 5.08 38.19
CA LYS A 252 -17.84 3.73 38.76
C LYS A 252 -18.60 3.63 40.09
N GLN A 253 -18.80 4.74 40.79
CA GLN A 253 -19.48 4.78 42.08
C GLN A 253 -20.98 5.02 41.94
N ARG A 254 -21.48 5.26 40.75
CA ARG A 254 -22.89 5.44 40.45
C ARG A 254 -23.67 4.15 40.75
N PRO A 255 -24.90 4.22 41.26
CA PRO A 255 -25.74 3.04 41.37
C PRO A 255 -26.11 2.54 39.96
N PRO A 256 -25.95 1.25 39.65
CA PRO A 256 -26.37 0.69 38.38
C PRO A 256 -27.90 0.76 38.23
N VAL A 257 -28.35 1.08 37.02
CA VAL A 257 -29.79 1.13 36.73
C VAL A 257 -30.31 -0.30 36.51
N ASP A 258 -31.40 -0.64 37.19
CA ASP A 258 -32.11 -1.91 37.00
C ASP A 258 -32.89 -1.86 35.65
N PHE A 259 -32.56 -2.78 34.77
CA PHE A 259 -33.20 -2.85 33.43
C PHE A 259 -34.69 -3.13 33.47
N SER A 260 -35.20 -3.86 34.52
CA SER A 260 -36.60 -4.13 34.69
C SER A 260 -37.47 -2.86 34.91
N LYS A 261 -36.82 -1.78 35.38
CA LYS A 261 -37.45 -0.48 35.63
C LYS A 261 -37.38 0.47 34.44
N LEU A 262 -36.71 0.06 33.36
CA LEU A 262 -36.59 0.88 32.17
C LEU A 262 -37.80 0.67 31.25
N PRO A 263 -38.28 1.75 30.60
CA PRO A 263 -39.40 1.62 29.67
C PRO A 263 -39.01 0.67 28.53
N GLU A 264 -39.92 -0.24 28.20
CA GLU A 264 -39.78 -1.10 27.05
C GLU A 264 -39.66 -0.27 25.78
N ARG A 265 -38.83 -0.77 24.82
CA ARG A 265 -38.70 -0.16 23.52
C ARG A 265 -40.06 -0.09 22.84
N LYS A 266 -40.56 1.10 22.55
CA LYS A 266 -41.70 1.25 21.66
C LYS A 266 -41.23 0.95 20.24
N TYR A 267 -41.70 -0.15 19.65
CA TYR A 267 -41.58 -0.45 18.23
C TYR A 267 -42.55 0.43 17.49
N TYR A 268 -42.07 1.43 16.77
CA TYR A 268 -42.91 2.04 15.74
C TYR A 268 -42.94 1.07 14.57
N ARG A 269 -44.06 0.31 14.42
CA ARG A 269 -44.37 -0.28 13.14
C ARG A 269 -44.42 0.86 12.14
N ARG A 270 -43.57 0.85 11.12
CA ARG A 270 -43.87 1.53 9.88
C ARG A 270 -45.12 0.80 9.33
N ASP A 271 -46.24 1.48 9.37
CA ASP A 271 -47.36 1.09 8.55
C ASP A 271 -46.88 1.28 7.12
N ASP A 272 -46.66 0.17 6.44
CA ASP A 272 -46.37 0.18 5.00
C ASP A 272 -47.66 0.64 4.32
N ASP A 273 -47.69 1.90 3.87
CA ASP A 273 -48.60 2.43 2.87
C ASP A 273 -48.02 2.19 1.48
#